data_88c0e1485016ba139cc3066ed90dcc92
#
_entry.id   88c0e1485016ba139cc3066ed90dcc92
#
_cell.length_a   1.000
_cell.length_b   1.000
_cell.length_c   1.000
_cell.angle_alpha   90.00
_cell.angle_beta   90.00
_cell.angle_gamma   90.00
#
_symmetry.space_group_name_H-M   'P 1'
#
loop_
_entity.id
_entity.type
_entity.pdbx_description
1 polymer ?
#
loop_
_entity_poly.entity_id
_entity_poly.type
_entity_poly.pdbx_seq_one_letter_code
_entity_poly.pdbx_strand_id
1 'polypeptide(L)'
;ILYLLRGGLPWRMLPPCFPPVSTVRRWFYLWRDNRLWLGINHALLMAARETRGREASPSAGVIDSQSVKTTESGGPRGYDAGKKIKGRKRHILTDTEGNLVHAVIHTADIQDRDGAPLVLAEIVKRFPWLRHVFADGGYAGNKLKDALRRTAKWTIEIIKRSDTAKGFEVLPRRWVVERTLAW
;
A
#
# COMPACT_ATOMS: atom_id res chain seq x y z
N ILE A 1 -18.88 -2.07 10.52
CA ILE A 1 -17.87 -2.17 9.47
C ILE A 1 -16.53 -2.60 10.06
N LEU A 2 -15.93 -1.87 11.02
CA LEU A 2 -14.62 -2.19 11.60
C LEU A 2 -14.57 -3.59 12.23
N TYR A 3 -15.64 -4.06 12.84
CA TYR A 3 -15.76 -5.42 13.38
C TYR A 3 -15.49 -6.49 12.29
N LEU A 4 -16.15 -6.34 11.13
CA LEU A 4 -15.97 -7.26 9.99
C LEU A 4 -14.56 -7.18 9.40
N LEU A 5 -14.03 -5.95 9.25
CA LEU A 5 -12.69 -5.74 8.69
C LEU A 5 -11.61 -6.33 9.60
N ARG A 6 -11.72 -6.13 10.92
CA ARG A 6 -10.77 -6.66 11.89
C ARG A 6 -10.78 -8.18 11.97
N GLY A 7 -11.96 -8.79 11.86
CA GLY A 7 -12.13 -10.24 11.94
C GLY A 7 -11.94 -10.96 10.60
N GLY A 8 -11.78 -10.24 9.48
CA GLY A 8 -11.80 -10.85 8.15
C GLY A 8 -13.10 -11.60 7.81
N LEU A 9 -14.21 -11.21 8.46
CA LEU A 9 -15.46 -11.96 8.42
C LEU A 9 -16.27 -11.62 7.16
N PRO A 10 -16.93 -12.62 6.54
CA PRO A 10 -17.88 -12.35 5.48
C PRO A 10 -19.11 -11.58 6.02
N TRP A 11 -19.73 -10.75 5.17
CA TRP A 11 -20.87 -9.91 5.54
C TRP A 11 -22.00 -10.66 6.28
N ARG A 12 -22.29 -11.90 5.85
CA ARG A 12 -23.33 -12.74 6.44
C ARG A 12 -23.10 -13.12 7.92
N MET A 13 -21.86 -12.97 8.40
CA MET A 13 -21.47 -13.30 9.78
C MET A 13 -21.52 -12.08 10.71
N LEU A 14 -22.11 -10.97 10.27
CA LEU A 14 -22.34 -9.82 11.14
C LEU A 14 -23.33 -10.22 12.24
N PRO A 15 -22.96 -10.09 13.54
CA PRO A 15 -23.84 -10.47 14.66
C PRO A 15 -25.13 -9.65 14.69
N PRO A 16 -26.25 -10.23 15.21
CA PRO A 16 -27.55 -9.56 15.27
C PRO A 16 -27.60 -8.29 16.13
N CYS A 17 -26.61 -8.09 17.01
CA CYS A 17 -26.49 -6.86 17.81
C CYS A 17 -26.12 -5.62 17.00
N PHE A 18 -25.69 -5.79 15.75
CA PHE A 18 -25.44 -4.71 14.80
C PHE A 18 -26.66 -4.45 13.91
N PRO A 19 -26.73 -3.29 13.23
CA PRO A 19 -27.78 -3.05 12.24
C PRO A 19 -27.76 -4.09 11.13
N PRO A 20 -28.88 -4.25 10.37
CA PRO A 20 -28.97 -5.22 9.28
C PRO A 20 -27.77 -5.16 8.31
N VAL A 21 -27.32 -6.32 7.85
CA VAL A 21 -26.17 -6.47 6.95
C VAL A 21 -26.28 -5.56 5.72
N SER A 22 -27.47 -5.42 5.14
CA SER A 22 -27.74 -4.55 4.00
C SER A 22 -27.41 -3.08 4.31
N THR A 23 -27.81 -2.61 5.49
CA THR A 23 -27.54 -1.25 5.96
C THR A 23 -26.03 -1.00 6.14
N VAL A 24 -25.35 -1.91 6.85
CA VAL A 24 -23.91 -1.78 7.12
C VAL A 24 -23.08 -1.85 5.80
N ARG A 25 -23.49 -2.73 4.89
CA ARG A 25 -22.89 -2.88 3.56
C ARG A 25 -23.10 -1.65 2.69
N ARG A 26 -24.30 -1.04 2.72
CA ARG A 26 -24.59 0.23 2.03
C ARG A 26 -23.65 1.34 2.49
N TRP A 27 -23.48 1.51 3.80
CA TRP A 27 -22.57 2.50 4.35
C TRP A 27 -21.12 2.25 3.98
N PHE A 28 -20.67 0.99 3.95
CA PHE A 28 -19.33 0.66 3.50
C PHE A 28 -19.07 1.10 2.06
N TYR A 29 -20.01 0.82 1.16
CA TYR A 29 -19.88 1.23 -0.24
C TYR A 29 -19.95 2.74 -0.41
N LEU A 30 -20.86 3.41 0.27
CA LEU A 30 -20.94 4.86 0.26
C LEU A 30 -19.63 5.51 0.71
N TRP A 31 -19.03 5.02 1.79
CA TRP A 31 -17.77 5.55 2.30
C TRP A 31 -16.56 5.20 1.41
N ARG A 32 -16.62 4.09 0.71
CA ARG A 32 -15.63 3.74 -0.31
C ARG A 32 -15.72 4.72 -1.49
N ASP A 33 -16.92 4.92 -2.02
CA ASP A 33 -17.15 5.67 -3.26
C ASP A 33 -16.95 7.19 -3.09
N ASN A 34 -17.25 7.72 -1.92
CA ASN A 34 -16.95 9.13 -1.56
C ASN A 34 -15.53 9.34 -0.99
N ARG A 35 -14.68 8.31 -1.04
CA ARG A 35 -13.28 8.35 -0.57
C ARG A 35 -13.10 8.67 0.93
N LEU A 36 -14.12 8.48 1.77
CA LEU A 36 -14.02 8.74 3.21
C LEU A 36 -12.91 7.92 3.87
N TRP A 37 -12.72 6.66 3.47
CA TRP A 37 -11.64 5.81 3.98
C TRP A 37 -10.27 6.40 3.76
N LEU A 38 -10.04 7.05 2.61
CA LEU A 38 -8.77 7.73 2.32
C LEU A 38 -8.58 8.97 3.21
N GLY A 39 -9.67 9.70 3.51
CA GLY A 39 -9.65 10.84 4.44
C GLY A 39 -9.33 10.41 5.86
N ILE A 40 -9.99 9.34 6.34
CA ILE A 40 -9.73 8.76 7.67
C ILE A 40 -8.27 8.30 7.78
N ASN A 41 -7.79 7.53 6.80
CA ASN A 41 -6.39 7.08 6.80
C ASN A 41 -5.42 8.26 6.84
N HIS A 42 -5.68 9.31 6.06
CA HIS A 42 -4.84 10.52 6.05
C HIS A 42 -4.79 11.19 7.43
N ALA A 43 -5.95 11.40 8.06
CA ALA A 43 -6.04 12.01 9.39
C ALA A 43 -5.32 11.16 10.46
N LEU A 44 -5.52 9.84 10.44
CA LEU A 44 -4.86 8.93 11.37
C LEU A 44 -3.35 8.88 11.17
N LEU A 45 -2.87 8.92 9.92
CA LEU A 45 -1.44 9.00 9.61
C LEU A 45 -0.82 10.26 10.22
N MET A 46 -1.44 11.43 9.99
CA MET A 46 -0.96 12.70 10.54
C MET A 46 -0.88 12.63 12.07
N ALA A 47 -1.97 12.25 12.72
CA ALA A 47 -2.05 12.15 14.18
C ALA A 47 -1.02 11.16 14.75
N ALA A 48 -0.85 10.00 14.13
CA ALA A 48 0.12 9.00 14.56
C ALA A 48 1.57 9.49 14.49
N ARG A 49 1.88 10.30 13.48
CA ARG A 49 3.22 10.91 13.34
C ARG A 49 3.46 11.99 14.38
N GLU A 50 2.50 12.90 14.55
CA GLU A 50 2.57 13.99 15.55
C GLU A 50 2.70 13.44 16.97
N THR A 51 1.95 12.40 17.32
CA THR A 51 2.05 11.71 18.64
C THR A 51 3.48 11.16 18.89
N ARG A 52 4.25 10.90 17.85
CA ARG A 52 5.65 10.45 17.94
C ARG A 52 6.65 11.60 17.79
N GLY A 53 6.21 12.85 17.87
CA GLY A 53 7.05 14.03 17.74
C GLY A 53 7.62 14.24 16.32
N ARG A 54 6.93 13.75 15.29
CA ARG A 54 7.33 13.93 13.89
C ARG A 54 6.41 14.92 13.19
N GLU A 55 6.92 15.50 12.10
CA GLU A 55 6.08 16.30 11.20
C GLU A 55 4.90 15.47 10.69
N ALA A 56 3.71 16.07 10.68
CA ALA A 56 2.47 15.42 10.26
C ALA A 56 2.61 14.78 8.85
N SER A 57 3.13 15.52 7.88
CA SER A 57 3.33 15.02 6.52
C SER A 57 4.68 14.32 6.37
N PRO A 58 4.72 13.08 5.84
CA PRO A 58 5.97 12.38 5.59
C PRO A 58 6.77 13.03 4.45
N SER A 59 8.09 13.16 4.62
CA SER A 59 9.04 13.59 3.58
C SER A 59 9.66 12.42 2.82
N ALA A 60 9.63 11.23 3.40
CA ALA A 60 10.10 9.99 2.78
C ALA A 60 9.12 8.83 3.04
N GLY A 61 9.12 7.87 2.12
CA GLY A 61 8.29 6.67 2.22
C GLY A 61 8.99 5.44 1.68
N VAL A 62 8.38 4.28 1.92
CA VAL A 62 8.85 2.97 1.43
C VAL A 62 7.75 2.35 0.61
N ILE A 63 8.05 1.99 -0.64
CA ILE A 63 7.11 1.33 -1.55
C ILE A 63 7.43 -0.15 -1.67
N ASP A 64 6.39 -0.98 -1.66
CA ASP A 64 6.50 -2.41 -1.93
C ASP A 64 5.20 -2.98 -2.48
N SER A 65 5.24 -4.22 -2.95
CA SER A 65 4.09 -4.93 -3.49
C SER A 65 3.98 -6.36 -2.98
N GLN A 66 2.76 -6.81 -2.81
CA GLN A 66 2.45 -8.19 -2.49
C GLN A 66 1.43 -8.76 -3.48
N SER A 67 1.80 -9.86 -4.15
CA SER A 67 0.86 -10.63 -4.99
C SER A 67 0.11 -11.63 -4.13
N VAL A 68 -1.22 -11.64 -4.23
CA VAL A 68 -2.12 -12.54 -3.50
C VAL A 68 -3.06 -13.27 -4.45
N LYS A 69 -3.34 -14.54 -4.16
CA LYS A 69 -4.33 -15.32 -4.93
C LYS A 69 -5.70 -14.68 -4.81
N THR A 70 -6.48 -14.67 -5.90
CA THR A 70 -7.88 -14.28 -5.83
C THR A 70 -8.69 -15.34 -5.10
N THR A 71 -9.68 -14.88 -4.34
CA THR A 71 -10.69 -15.74 -3.72
C THR A 71 -11.69 -16.26 -4.78
N GLU A 72 -12.57 -17.18 -4.38
CA GLU A 72 -13.64 -17.70 -5.23
C GLU A 72 -14.62 -16.64 -5.73
N SER A 73 -14.73 -15.50 -5.04
CA SER A 73 -15.56 -14.36 -5.46
C SER A 73 -15.15 -13.74 -6.82
N GLY A 74 -14.02 -14.19 -7.39
CA GLY A 74 -13.60 -13.79 -8.73
C GLY A 74 -13.12 -12.34 -8.84
N GLY A 75 -13.42 -11.73 -9.99
CA GLY A 75 -13.02 -10.36 -10.37
C GLY A 75 -11.68 -10.30 -11.12
N PRO A 76 -11.20 -9.09 -11.46
CA PRO A 76 -9.97 -8.91 -12.24
C PRO A 76 -8.78 -9.61 -11.60
N ARG A 77 -8.02 -10.37 -12.40
CA ARG A 77 -6.83 -11.10 -11.96
C ARG A 77 -5.83 -11.20 -13.09
N GLY A 78 -4.54 -11.20 -12.75
CA GLY A 78 -3.42 -11.44 -13.66
C GLY A 78 -2.46 -12.48 -13.10
N TYR A 79 -1.42 -12.81 -13.86
CA TYR A 79 -0.40 -13.78 -13.45
C TYR A 79 0.94 -13.09 -13.19
N ASP A 80 1.39 -13.13 -11.94
CA ASP A 80 2.73 -12.71 -11.54
C ASP A 80 3.72 -13.84 -11.86
N ALA A 81 4.46 -13.69 -12.93
CA ALA A 81 5.41 -14.70 -13.38
C ALA A 81 6.60 -14.89 -12.42
N GLY A 82 7.01 -13.83 -11.72
CA GLY A 82 8.12 -13.88 -10.77
C GLY A 82 7.75 -14.64 -9.49
N LYS A 83 6.56 -14.41 -8.97
CA LYS A 83 6.06 -15.06 -7.75
C LYS A 83 5.22 -16.32 -8.04
N LYS A 84 4.93 -16.60 -9.31
CA LYS A 84 4.08 -17.72 -9.78
C LYS A 84 2.68 -17.70 -9.14
N ILE A 85 2.09 -16.51 -8.99
CA ILE A 85 0.78 -16.29 -8.36
C ILE A 85 -0.20 -15.74 -9.39
N LYS A 86 -1.35 -16.40 -9.54
CA LYS A 86 -2.49 -15.88 -10.30
C LYS A 86 -3.43 -15.15 -9.35
N GLY A 87 -3.53 -13.82 -9.51
CA GLY A 87 -4.34 -13.05 -8.58
C GLY A 87 -4.24 -11.54 -8.76
N ARG A 88 -4.22 -10.84 -7.64
CA ARG A 88 -4.10 -9.39 -7.56
C ARG A 88 -2.80 -9.01 -6.86
N LYS A 89 -2.33 -7.82 -7.16
CA LYS A 89 -1.18 -7.24 -6.48
C LYS A 89 -1.65 -6.05 -5.63
N ARG A 90 -1.29 -6.07 -4.36
CA ARG A 90 -1.42 -4.94 -3.44
C ARG A 90 -0.13 -4.14 -3.52
N HIS A 91 -0.19 -2.93 -4.03
CA HIS A 91 0.91 -1.98 -4.06
C HIS A 91 0.70 -0.98 -2.95
N ILE A 92 1.64 -0.83 -2.04
CA ILE A 92 1.52 0.10 -0.92
C ILE A 92 2.72 1.04 -0.82
N LEU A 93 2.45 2.24 -0.35
CA LEU A 93 3.45 3.15 0.17
C LEU A 93 3.20 3.35 1.66
N THR A 94 4.23 3.18 2.46
CA THR A 94 4.24 3.53 3.88
C THR A 94 5.17 4.72 4.13
N ASP A 95 5.03 5.38 5.26
CA ASP A 95 6.08 6.26 5.76
C ASP A 95 7.26 5.44 6.32
N THR A 96 8.27 6.10 6.83
CA THR A 96 9.47 5.44 7.39
C THR A 96 9.23 4.73 8.73
N GLU A 97 8.03 4.82 9.29
CA GLU A 97 7.62 4.13 10.51
C GLU A 97 6.64 2.96 10.26
N GLY A 98 6.18 2.81 9.00
CA GLY A 98 5.26 1.76 8.59
C GLY A 98 3.80 2.17 8.61
N ASN A 99 3.49 3.45 8.83
CA ASN A 99 2.11 3.91 8.70
C ASN A 99 1.73 3.96 7.22
N LEU A 100 0.55 3.45 6.89
CA LEU A 100 0.07 3.39 5.51
C LEU A 100 -0.19 4.80 4.96
N VAL A 101 0.54 5.19 3.94
CA VAL A 101 0.32 6.43 3.18
C VAL A 101 -0.76 6.22 2.13
N HIS A 102 -0.61 5.18 1.31
CA HIS A 102 -1.57 4.83 0.25
C HIS A 102 -1.44 3.38 -0.20
N ALA A 103 -2.53 2.84 -0.73
CA ALA A 103 -2.58 1.51 -1.32
C ALA A 103 -3.37 1.50 -2.62
N VAL A 104 -2.87 0.76 -3.61
CA VAL A 104 -3.57 0.49 -4.88
C VAL A 104 -3.61 -1.02 -5.10
N ILE A 105 -4.75 -1.51 -5.56
CA ILE A 105 -4.92 -2.93 -5.93
C ILE A 105 -5.12 -3.00 -7.44
N HIS A 106 -4.32 -3.82 -8.08
CA HIS A 106 -4.41 -4.08 -9.52
C HIS A 106 -4.18 -5.57 -9.83
N THR A 107 -4.26 -5.95 -11.10
CA THR A 107 -3.98 -7.32 -11.54
C THR A 107 -2.51 -7.66 -11.34
N ALA A 108 -2.20 -8.92 -11.00
CA ALA A 108 -0.86 -9.31 -10.59
C ALA A 108 0.18 -9.37 -11.72
N ASP A 109 -0.24 -9.32 -12.98
CA ASP A 109 0.61 -9.24 -14.17
C ASP A 109 1.37 -7.92 -14.34
N ILE A 110 0.87 -6.84 -13.72
CA ILE A 110 1.58 -5.55 -13.72
C ILE A 110 2.84 -5.67 -12.85
N GLN A 111 4.01 -5.39 -13.45
CA GLN A 111 5.29 -5.43 -12.74
C GLN A 111 5.40 -4.32 -11.69
N ASP A 112 6.24 -4.53 -10.68
CA ASP A 112 6.37 -3.60 -9.54
C ASP A 112 6.76 -2.18 -9.98
N ARG A 113 7.72 -2.07 -10.90
CA ARG A 113 8.13 -0.78 -11.49
C ARG A 113 7.03 -0.08 -12.32
N ASP A 114 6.08 -0.83 -12.87
CA ASP A 114 4.96 -0.30 -13.66
C ASP A 114 3.74 0.04 -12.77
N GLY A 115 3.60 -0.64 -11.64
CA GLY A 115 2.59 -0.37 -10.62
C GLY A 115 2.91 0.82 -9.73
N ALA A 116 4.19 1.12 -9.50
CA ALA A 116 4.60 2.25 -8.65
C ALA A 116 4.01 3.60 -9.09
N PRO A 117 4.02 4.00 -10.37
CA PRO A 117 3.39 5.24 -10.82
C PRO A 117 1.91 5.35 -10.46
N LEU A 118 1.16 4.24 -10.40
CA LEU A 118 -0.26 4.25 -10.02
C LEU A 118 -0.44 4.68 -8.55
N VAL A 119 0.43 4.20 -7.65
CA VAL A 119 0.41 4.61 -6.24
C VAL A 119 0.82 6.07 -6.11
N LEU A 120 1.89 6.47 -6.78
CA LEU A 120 2.53 7.76 -6.59
C LEU A 120 1.71 8.91 -7.20
N ALA A 121 0.98 8.67 -8.29
CA ALA A 121 0.08 9.65 -8.90
C ALA A 121 -1.07 10.06 -7.96
N GLU A 122 -1.59 9.13 -7.17
CA GLU A 122 -2.70 9.38 -6.23
C GLU A 122 -2.28 10.21 -5.01
N ILE A 123 -1.00 10.22 -4.67
CA ILE A 123 -0.51 10.85 -3.44
C ILE A 123 0.18 12.19 -3.65
N VAL A 124 0.57 12.54 -4.87
CA VAL A 124 1.37 13.75 -5.16
C VAL A 124 0.73 15.04 -4.64
N LYS A 125 -0.60 15.15 -4.74
CA LYS A 125 -1.34 16.32 -4.24
C LYS A 125 -1.62 16.27 -2.73
N ARG A 126 -1.66 15.07 -2.15
CA ARG A 126 -2.03 14.85 -0.74
C ARG A 126 -0.82 14.95 0.19
N PHE A 127 0.37 14.65 -0.32
CA PHE A 127 1.61 14.66 0.43
C PHE A 127 2.67 15.51 -0.28
N PRO A 128 2.50 16.83 -0.34
CA PRO A 128 3.36 17.74 -1.11
C PRO A 128 4.81 17.78 -0.60
N TRP A 129 5.05 17.34 0.65
CA TRP A 129 6.37 17.28 1.27
C TRP A 129 7.11 15.96 1.01
N LEU A 130 6.45 14.94 0.44
CA LEU A 130 7.13 13.71 0.05
C LEU A 130 8.15 14.01 -1.06
N ARG A 131 9.41 13.62 -0.84
CA ARG A 131 10.53 13.89 -1.75
C ARG A 131 11.32 12.65 -2.09
N HIS A 132 11.26 11.63 -1.25
CA HIS A 132 12.12 10.46 -1.32
C HIS A 132 11.34 9.18 -1.13
N VAL A 133 11.61 8.18 -1.98
CA VAL A 133 10.97 6.86 -1.91
C VAL A 133 12.05 5.79 -1.88
N PHE A 134 12.02 4.95 -0.87
CA PHE A 134 12.83 3.73 -0.79
C PHE A 134 12.07 2.58 -1.45
N ALA A 135 12.78 1.74 -2.22
CA ALA A 135 12.20 0.59 -2.91
C ALA A 135 13.19 -0.56 -3.01
N ASP A 136 12.72 -1.76 -3.30
CA ASP A 136 13.58 -2.90 -3.58
C ASP A 136 14.09 -2.94 -5.03
N GLY A 137 14.89 -3.99 -5.36
CA GLY A 137 15.46 -4.19 -6.70
C GLY A 137 14.43 -4.34 -7.82
N GLY A 138 13.21 -4.78 -7.53
CA GLY A 138 12.11 -4.92 -8.49
C GLY A 138 11.65 -3.59 -9.09
N TYR A 139 11.95 -2.49 -8.41
CA TYR A 139 11.65 -1.12 -8.85
C TYR A 139 12.81 -0.45 -9.62
N ALA A 140 13.93 -1.14 -9.81
CA ALA A 140 15.08 -0.58 -10.49
C ALA A 140 14.80 -0.32 -11.97
N GLY A 141 15.37 0.75 -12.50
CA GLY A 141 15.35 1.08 -13.94
C GLY A 141 15.01 2.53 -14.24
N ASN A 142 15.38 2.97 -15.45
CA ASN A 142 15.20 4.37 -15.87
C ASN A 142 13.72 4.71 -16.10
N LYS A 143 12.90 3.75 -16.56
CA LYS A 143 11.46 3.94 -16.81
C LYS A 143 10.73 4.52 -15.60
N LEU A 144 10.97 3.96 -14.41
CA LEU A 144 10.36 4.46 -13.18
C LEU A 144 10.94 5.81 -12.76
N LYS A 145 12.26 5.99 -12.85
CA LYS A 145 12.92 7.28 -12.55
C LYS A 145 12.36 8.42 -13.41
N ASP A 146 12.17 8.18 -14.70
CA ASP A 146 11.62 9.17 -15.63
C ASP A 146 10.13 9.44 -15.39
N ALA A 147 9.36 8.42 -15.03
CA ALA A 147 7.97 8.58 -14.62
C ALA A 147 7.85 9.45 -13.36
N LEU A 148 8.71 9.20 -12.36
CA LEU A 148 8.75 9.99 -11.12
C LEU A 148 9.12 11.45 -11.38
N ARG A 149 10.13 11.71 -12.20
CA ARG A 149 10.53 13.09 -12.57
C ARG A 149 9.41 13.87 -13.25
N ARG A 150 8.56 13.20 -14.04
CA ARG A 150 7.41 13.82 -14.71
C ARG A 150 6.24 14.07 -13.76
N THR A 151 6.03 13.20 -12.79
CA THR A 151 4.89 13.28 -11.86
C THR A 151 5.15 14.25 -10.71
N ALA A 152 6.37 14.19 -10.14
CA ALA A 152 6.83 15.05 -9.07
C ALA A 152 8.37 15.02 -9.03
N LYS A 153 9.01 16.02 -8.41
CA LYS A 153 10.47 16.04 -8.25
C LYS A 153 10.91 15.06 -7.14
N TRP A 154 10.53 13.79 -7.27
CA TRP A 154 10.86 12.75 -6.28
C TRP A 154 12.13 11.99 -6.68
N THR A 155 12.87 11.59 -5.66
CA THR A 155 14.01 10.68 -5.81
C THR A 155 13.61 9.28 -5.37
N ILE A 156 14.16 8.26 -6.03
CA ILE A 156 14.01 6.85 -5.62
C ILE A 156 15.38 6.27 -5.30
N GLU A 157 15.45 5.61 -4.14
CA GLU A 157 16.63 4.87 -3.70
C GLU A 157 16.31 3.38 -3.69
N ILE A 158 17.10 2.61 -4.44
CA ILE A 158 16.95 1.16 -4.50
C ILE A 158 17.81 0.53 -3.40
N ILE A 159 17.15 -0.05 -2.42
CA ILE A 159 17.80 -0.78 -1.33
C ILE A 159 17.97 -2.23 -1.78
N LYS A 160 19.21 -2.61 -2.06
CA LYS A 160 19.60 -3.98 -2.36
C LYS A 160 20.15 -4.64 -1.11
N ARG A 161 19.94 -5.95 -0.99
CA ARG A 161 20.69 -6.79 -0.08
C ARG A 161 22.15 -6.83 -0.54
N SER A 162 23.07 -6.93 0.40
CA SER A 162 24.49 -7.16 0.07
C SER A 162 24.64 -8.51 -0.61
N ASP A 163 25.36 -8.53 -1.74
CA ASP A 163 25.67 -9.78 -2.49
C ASP A 163 26.53 -10.75 -1.65
N THR A 164 27.19 -10.25 -0.60
CA THR A 164 28.02 -11.04 0.32
C THR A 164 27.26 -11.56 1.54
N ALA A 165 26.04 -11.10 1.77
CA ALA A 165 25.25 -11.49 2.94
C ALA A 165 24.80 -12.95 2.86
N LYS A 166 25.23 -13.76 3.80
CA LYS A 166 24.77 -15.15 4.01
C LYS A 166 23.64 -15.18 5.04
N GLY A 167 22.50 -15.83 4.70
CA GLY A 167 21.36 -15.96 5.61
C GLY A 167 20.40 -14.76 5.56
N PHE A 168 19.51 -14.63 6.54
CA PHE A 168 18.52 -13.56 6.64
C PHE A 168 19.20 -12.26 7.11
N GLU A 169 18.98 -11.16 6.38
CA GLU A 169 19.44 -9.82 6.74
C GLU A 169 18.25 -8.87 6.81
N VAL A 170 18.08 -8.24 7.96
CA VAL A 170 17.07 -7.19 8.13
C VAL A 170 17.59 -5.90 7.48
N LEU A 171 16.91 -5.47 6.44
CA LEU A 171 17.14 -4.17 5.82
C LEU A 171 16.15 -3.16 6.43
N PRO A 172 16.58 -2.28 7.38
CA PRO A 172 15.67 -1.48 8.20
C PRO A 172 14.64 -0.68 7.39
N ARG A 173 15.03 -0.14 6.25
CA ARG A 173 14.15 0.64 5.37
C ARG A 173 13.13 -0.24 4.65
N ARG A 174 13.45 -1.48 4.30
CA ARG A 174 12.54 -2.44 3.66
C ARG A 174 11.66 -3.16 4.68
N TRP A 175 12.23 -3.57 5.80
CA TRP A 175 11.49 -4.23 6.87
C TRP A 175 10.19 -3.51 7.26
N VAL A 176 10.21 -2.19 7.24
CA VAL A 176 9.07 -1.35 7.61
C VAL A 176 7.82 -1.65 6.77
N VAL A 177 7.96 -1.68 5.44
CA VAL A 177 6.83 -1.93 4.54
C VAL A 177 6.45 -3.42 4.51
N GLU A 178 7.44 -4.32 4.60
CA GLU A 178 7.21 -5.77 4.69
C GLU A 178 6.36 -6.11 5.93
N ARG A 179 6.67 -5.51 7.08
CA ARG A 179 5.86 -5.61 8.31
C ARG A 179 4.42 -5.14 8.08
N THR A 180 4.22 -4.03 7.39
CA THR A 180 2.88 -3.50 7.13
C THR A 180 2.09 -4.40 6.17
N LEU A 181 2.74 -5.07 5.22
CA LEU A 181 2.10 -6.05 4.34
C LEU A 181 1.73 -7.36 5.05
N ALA A 182 2.42 -7.69 6.14
CA ALA A 182 2.15 -8.90 6.94
C ALA A 182 0.93 -8.77 7.87
N TRP A 183 0.45 -7.57 8.12
CA TRP A 183 -0.78 -7.28 8.89
C TRP A 183 -1.99 -7.36 7.95
#